data_4e80c75813b63a115c9de456d5f2bf15
#
_entry.id   4e80c75813b63a115c9de456d5f2bf15
#
_cell.length_a   1.000
_cell.length_b   1.000
_cell.length_c   1.000
_cell.angle_alpha   90.00
_cell.angle_beta   90.00
_cell.angle_gamma   90.00
#
_symmetry.space_group_name_H-M   'P 1'
#
loop_
_entity.id
_entity.type
_entity.pdbx_description
1 polymer ?
#
loop_
_entity_poly.entity_id
_entity_poly.type
_entity_poly.pdbx_seq_one_letter_code
_entity_poly.pdbx_strand_id
1 'polypeptide(L)'
;LLKLGADEREYGQHAVVTAVRPQFPHAGVAYERFLSSGPLALLPKPDDEQGHACSLVWTLPSDQLETFLKLSDDAFVDKAMDAFGERLGKLSSPGRRMSYPLTRVMSDALTAPRTVFIGNAAQSLHPVAAQGFNLGLRDAATLAALIGPVPDPGDAHVLEAYRDKRLSDRKQVSEFTDRLVRLFSNAVPGLRGLRHLGLMLLEFDSPVRQNILSQNLGMKGSRPLLQNS
;
A
#
# COMPACT_ATOMS: atom_id res chain seq x y z
N LEU A 1 -19.71 -13.07 -19.25
CA LEU A 1 -18.67 -12.83 -18.26
C LEU A 1 -17.33 -13.24 -18.86
N LEU A 2 -16.35 -12.34 -18.84
CA LEU A 2 -14.99 -12.61 -19.31
C LEU A 2 -14.35 -13.64 -18.38
N LYS A 3 -13.94 -14.79 -18.92
CA LYS A 3 -13.22 -15.83 -18.17
C LYS A 3 -11.72 -15.48 -18.21
N LEU A 4 -11.30 -14.54 -17.37
CA LEU A 4 -9.89 -14.18 -17.22
C LEU A 4 -9.35 -14.85 -15.96
N GLY A 5 -8.16 -15.39 -16.05
CA GLY A 5 -7.39 -15.88 -14.91
C GLY A 5 -6.69 -14.75 -14.16
N ALA A 6 -6.16 -15.09 -13.00
CA ALA A 6 -5.30 -14.21 -12.22
C ALA A 6 -4.21 -15.05 -11.53
N ASP A 7 -3.01 -14.48 -11.43
CA ASP A 7 -1.95 -15.00 -10.57
C ASP A 7 -2.19 -14.48 -9.15
N GLU A 8 -2.53 -15.39 -8.24
CA GLU A 8 -2.83 -15.09 -6.84
C GLU A 8 -1.74 -15.64 -5.94
N ARG A 9 -1.33 -14.83 -4.98
CA ARG A 9 -0.34 -15.21 -3.98
C ARG A 9 -0.72 -14.69 -2.61
N GLU A 10 -0.99 -15.59 -1.70
CA GLU A 10 -1.20 -15.28 -0.30
C GLU A 10 0.13 -15.00 0.41
N TYR A 11 0.13 -14.00 1.28
CA TYR A 11 1.28 -13.68 2.12
C TYR A 11 1.24 -14.36 3.50
N GLY A 12 0.16 -15.07 3.83
CA GLY A 12 -0.07 -15.63 5.16
C GLY A 12 -0.21 -14.56 6.24
N GLN A 13 -0.68 -13.37 5.86
CA GLN A 13 -0.81 -12.20 6.71
C GLN A 13 -2.18 -11.56 6.55
N HIS A 14 -2.60 -10.81 7.59
CA HIS A 14 -3.79 -9.97 7.57
C HIS A 14 -3.43 -8.54 7.98
N ALA A 15 -4.10 -7.57 7.40
CA ALA A 15 -4.12 -6.21 7.90
C ALA A 15 -5.30 -6.05 8.86
N VAL A 16 -5.02 -5.73 10.12
CA VAL A 16 -6.03 -5.27 11.07
C VAL A 16 -6.12 -3.77 11.01
N VAL A 17 -7.31 -3.26 10.75
CA VAL A 17 -7.57 -1.82 10.59
C VAL A 17 -8.58 -1.37 11.63
N THR A 18 -8.24 -0.29 12.35
CA THR A 18 -9.13 0.36 13.30
C THR A 18 -8.83 1.85 13.39
N ALA A 19 -9.75 2.63 13.96
CA ALA A 19 -9.45 3.99 14.38
C ALA A 19 -8.86 3.98 15.80
N VAL A 20 -7.94 4.89 16.07
CA VAL A 20 -7.42 5.16 17.42
C VAL A 20 -7.28 6.66 17.64
N ARG A 21 -7.25 7.08 18.90
CA ARG A 21 -7.09 8.48 19.28
C ARG A 21 -5.75 8.69 19.95
N PRO A 22 -4.81 9.36 19.29
CA PRO A 22 -3.55 9.75 19.90
C PRO A 22 -3.76 10.96 20.83
N GLN A 23 -2.94 11.02 21.88
CA GLN A 23 -2.94 12.14 22.85
C GLN A 23 -2.42 13.42 22.22
N PHE A 24 -1.40 13.31 21.36
CA PHE A 24 -0.78 14.46 20.70
C PHE A 24 -1.20 14.54 19.23
N PRO A 25 -1.25 15.76 18.66
CA PRO A 25 -1.63 15.95 17.27
C PRO A 25 -0.62 15.28 16.33
N HIS A 26 -1.12 14.59 15.31
CA HIS A 26 -0.30 13.96 14.27
C HIS A 26 0.28 14.97 13.26
N ALA A 27 -0.21 16.23 13.25
CA ALA A 27 0.25 17.32 12.38
C ALA A 27 0.29 16.93 10.88
N GLY A 28 -0.64 16.08 10.42
CA GLY A 28 -0.68 15.57 9.05
C GLY A 28 0.39 14.52 8.70
N VAL A 29 1.20 14.09 9.69
CA VAL A 29 2.28 13.12 9.46
C VAL A 29 1.76 11.70 9.61
N ALA A 30 2.06 10.86 8.59
CA ALA A 30 1.88 9.42 8.67
C ALA A 30 3.12 8.77 9.29
N TYR A 31 2.90 7.83 10.19
CA TYR A 31 3.95 7.08 10.86
C TYR A 31 3.86 5.61 10.50
N GLU A 32 5.00 4.99 10.22
CA GLU A 32 5.08 3.55 9.95
C GLU A 32 6.27 2.94 10.69
N ARG A 33 6.03 1.79 11.33
CA ARG A 33 7.06 0.97 11.96
C ARG A 33 7.08 -0.42 11.35
N PHE A 34 8.25 -0.90 11.02
CA PHE A 34 8.44 -2.26 10.51
C PHE A 34 8.77 -3.20 11.69
N LEU A 35 7.77 -3.97 12.09
CA LEU A 35 7.88 -4.97 13.14
C LEU A 35 8.25 -6.34 12.53
N SER A 36 8.63 -7.29 13.37
CA SER A 36 8.87 -8.67 12.92
C SER A 36 7.62 -9.37 12.37
N SER A 37 6.44 -8.94 12.84
CA SER A 37 5.14 -9.41 12.33
C SER A 37 4.71 -8.79 11.01
N GLY A 38 5.29 -7.65 10.65
CA GLY A 38 4.91 -6.82 9.51
C GLY A 38 4.79 -5.35 9.89
N PRO A 39 4.43 -4.46 8.96
CA PRO A 39 4.30 -3.04 9.22
C PRO A 39 3.10 -2.71 10.15
N LEU A 40 3.33 -1.70 10.99
CA LEU A 40 2.33 -1.02 11.81
C LEU A 40 2.34 0.46 11.42
N ALA A 41 1.23 0.94 10.89
CA ALA A 41 1.08 2.33 10.48
C ALA A 41 0.01 3.07 11.29
N LEU A 42 0.30 4.33 11.63
CA LEU A 42 -0.67 5.31 12.09
C LEU A 42 -0.82 6.40 11.03
N LEU A 43 -1.98 6.43 10.40
CA LEU A 43 -2.30 7.34 9.31
C LEU A 43 -3.20 8.46 9.81
N PRO A 44 -2.86 9.73 9.53
CA PRO A 44 -3.63 10.87 10.01
C PRO A 44 -5.05 10.85 9.43
N LYS A 45 -6.02 11.15 10.26
CA LYS A 45 -7.41 11.43 9.88
C LYS A 45 -7.76 12.87 10.27
N PRO A 46 -8.75 13.48 9.64
CA PRO A 46 -9.29 14.74 10.14
C PRO A 46 -9.69 14.60 11.62
N ASP A 47 -9.36 15.62 12.41
CA ASP A 47 -9.80 15.72 13.79
C ASP A 47 -11.33 15.86 13.83
N ASP A 48 -11.94 15.36 14.88
CA ASP A 48 -13.38 15.45 15.13
C ASP A 48 -13.67 16.02 16.53
N GLU A 49 -14.94 16.07 16.92
CA GLU A 49 -15.37 16.60 18.24
C GLU A 49 -14.72 15.86 19.44
N GLN A 50 -14.23 14.65 19.23
CA GLN A 50 -13.56 13.84 20.25
C GLN A 50 -12.04 14.02 20.25
N GLY A 51 -11.49 14.86 19.39
CA GLY A 51 -10.06 15.20 19.29
C GLY A 51 -9.33 14.57 18.11
N HIS A 52 -8.02 14.33 18.29
CA HIS A 52 -7.17 13.80 17.25
C HIS A 52 -7.53 12.36 16.88
N ALA A 53 -7.49 12.04 15.60
CA ALA A 53 -7.84 10.72 15.10
C ALA A 53 -6.79 10.17 14.12
N CYS A 54 -6.47 8.89 14.25
CA CYS A 54 -5.64 8.14 13.31
C CYS A 54 -6.34 6.86 12.87
N SER A 55 -6.05 6.42 11.65
CA SER A 55 -6.29 5.04 11.25
C SER A 55 -5.06 4.22 11.60
N LEU A 56 -5.22 3.20 12.42
CA LEU A 56 -4.19 2.21 12.71
C LEU A 56 -4.35 1.05 11.73
N VAL A 57 -3.27 0.73 11.03
CA VAL A 57 -3.17 -0.43 10.13
C VAL A 57 -2.03 -1.30 10.63
N TRP A 58 -2.35 -2.50 11.10
CA TRP A 58 -1.37 -3.43 11.66
C TRP A 58 -1.35 -4.74 10.90
N THR A 59 -0.23 -5.06 10.29
CA THR A 59 -0.04 -6.33 9.60
C THR A 59 0.40 -7.40 10.61
N LEU A 60 -0.32 -8.51 10.61
CA LEU A 60 -0.09 -9.65 11.50
C LEU A 60 -0.06 -10.96 10.71
N PRO A 61 0.72 -11.97 11.15
CA PRO A 61 0.60 -13.34 10.66
C PRO A 61 -0.82 -13.89 10.87
N SER A 62 -1.30 -14.71 9.94
CA SER A 62 -2.67 -15.24 9.98
C SER A 62 -2.96 -16.10 11.22
N ASP A 63 -1.96 -16.79 11.75
CA ASP A 63 -2.06 -17.62 12.96
C ASP A 63 -2.25 -16.80 14.25
N GLN A 64 -1.90 -15.51 14.24
CA GLN A 64 -2.07 -14.61 15.38
C GLN A 64 -3.38 -13.81 15.32
N LEU A 65 -4.07 -13.79 14.18
CA LEU A 65 -5.21 -12.91 13.95
C LEU A 65 -6.34 -13.12 14.96
N GLU A 66 -6.78 -14.35 15.14
CA GLU A 66 -7.93 -14.65 16.00
C GLU A 66 -7.70 -14.21 17.45
N THR A 67 -6.52 -14.54 18.00
CA THR A 67 -6.13 -14.12 19.35
C THR A 67 -6.05 -12.60 19.46
N PHE A 68 -5.55 -11.94 18.42
CA PHE A 68 -5.41 -10.49 18.40
C PHE A 68 -6.77 -9.77 18.34
N LEU A 69 -7.72 -10.28 17.55
CA LEU A 69 -9.07 -9.70 17.45
C LEU A 69 -9.90 -9.87 18.73
N LYS A 70 -9.59 -10.89 19.54
CA LYS A 70 -10.25 -11.16 20.84
C LYS A 70 -9.71 -10.34 22.00
N LEU A 71 -8.64 -9.56 21.83
CA LEU A 71 -8.14 -8.68 22.88
C LEU A 71 -9.22 -7.70 23.34
N SER A 72 -9.24 -7.39 24.64
CA SER A 72 -9.98 -6.22 25.12
C SER A 72 -9.43 -4.94 24.49
N ASP A 73 -10.17 -3.84 24.58
CA ASP A 73 -9.71 -2.57 24.02
C ASP A 73 -8.45 -2.06 24.73
N ASP A 74 -8.38 -2.22 26.06
CA ASP A 74 -7.20 -1.85 26.84
C ASP A 74 -5.98 -2.69 26.45
N ALA A 75 -6.13 -4.02 26.38
CA ALA A 75 -5.03 -4.91 25.99
C ALA A 75 -4.57 -4.69 24.55
N PHE A 76 -5.48 -4.28 23.66
CA PHE A 76 -5.14 -3.89 22.30
C PHE A 76 -4.32 -2.59 22.27
N VAL A 77 -4.76 -1.58 23.01
CA VAL A 77 -4.07 -0.30 23.15
C VAL A 77 -2.68 -0.49 23.72
N ASP A 78 -2.54 -1.26 24.82
CA ASP A 78 -1.24 -1.55 25.43
C ASP A 78 -0.29 -2.20 24.42
N LYS A 79 -0.75 -3.22 23.68
CA LYS A 79 0.05 -3.83 22.61
C LYS A 79 0.41 -2.85 21.49
N ALA A 80 -0.51 -1.96 21.13
CA ALA A 80 -0.25 -0.95 20.10
C ALA A 80 0.79 0.06 20.59
N MET A 81 0.72 0.48 21.86
CA MET A 81 1.70 1.36 22.49
C MET A 81 3.09 0.71 22.57
N ASP A 82 3.17 -0.55 23.02
CA ASP A 82 4.43 -1.31 23.06
C ASP A 82 5.08 -1.41 21.67
N ALA A 83 4.27 -1.67 20.65
CA ALA A 83 4.75 -1.81 19.29
C ALA A 83 5.11 -0.48 18.63
N PHE A 84 4.31 0.56 18.82
CA PHE A 84 4.46 1.88 18.17
C PHE A 84 5.38 2.81 18.98
N GLY A 85 5.32 2.78 20.31
CA GLY A 85 5.98 3.71 21.21
C GLY A 85 5.17 5.00 21.43
N GLU A 86 5.74 5.94 22.18
CA GLU A 86 5.04 7.11 22.75
C GLU A 86 5.09 8.38 21.89
N ARG A 87 5.46 8.29 20.61
CA ARG A 87 5.67 9.48 19.76
C ARG A 87 4.44 10.36 19.62
N LEU A 88 3.26 9.77 19.66
CA LEU A 88 1.97 10.49 19.63
C LEU A 88 1.29 10.51 21.00
N GLY A 89 2.04 10.29 22.08
CA GLY A 89 1.50 10.14 23.42
C GLY A 89 0.68 8.85 23.56
N LYS A 90 -0.21 8.80 24.54
CA LYS A 90 -1.08 7.65 24.77
C LYS A 90 -2.09 7.49 23.63
N LEU A 91 -2.28 6.27 23.18
CA LEU A 91 -3.39 5.90 22.32
C LEU A 91 -4.61 5.54 23.17
N SER A 92 -5.80 5.78 22.65
CA SER A 92 -7.05 5.45 23.33
C SER A 92 -8.17 5.15 22.33
N SER A 93 -9.31 4.72 22.86
CA SER A 93 -10.58 4.57 22.15
C SER A 93 -10.45 3.83 20.81
N PRO A 94 -9.95 2.59 20.80
CA PRO A 94 -9.92 1.83 19.56
C PRO A 94 -11.36 1.60 19.08
N GLY A 95 -11.57 1.86 17.79
CA GLY A 95 -12.83 1.55 17.13
C GLY A 95 -12.97 0.05 16.85
N ARG A 96 -14.02 -0.31 16.12
CA ARG A 96 -14.19 -1.70 15.65
C ARG A 96 -12.96 -2.12 14.85
N ARG A 97 -12.38 -3.26 15.21
CA ARG A 97 -11.26 -3.87 14.51
C ARG A 97 -11.77 -4.68 13.33
N MET A 98 -11.35 -4.32 12.13
CA MET A 98 -11.65 -5.06 10.90
C MET A 98 -10.36 -5.73 10.41
N SER A 99 -10.49 -6.92 9.81
CA SER A 99 -9.34 -7.63 9.26
C SER A 99 -9.53 -7.93 7.77
N TYR A 100 -8.44 -7.84 7.03
CA TYR A 100 -8.40 -8.09 5.60
C TYR A 100 -7.23 -9.03 5.29
N PRO A 101 -7.45 -10.16 4.60
CA PRO A 101 -6.36 -11.02 4.15
C PRO A 101 -5.48 -10.26 3.16
N LEU A 102 -4.17 -10.44 3.27
CA LEU A 102 -3.21 -9.83 2.36
C LEU A 102 -2.83 -10.83 1.28
N THR A 103 -3.37 -10.60 0.10
CA THR A 103 -3.16 -11.41 -1.09
C THR A 103 -2.71 -10.51 -2.23
N ARG A 104 -1.68 -10.90 -2.94
CA ARG A 104 -1.37 -10.32 -4.24
C ARG A 104 -2.26 -10.99 -5.28
N VAL A 105 -2.95 -10.19 -6.06
CA VAL A 105 -3.73 -10.64 -7.20
C VAL A 105 -3.27 -9.87 -8.43
N MET A 106 -2.92 -10.57 -9.49
CA MET A 106 -2.52 -9.98 -10.75
C MET A 106 -3.35 -10.60 -11.87
N SER A 107 -4.27 -9.85 -12.45
CA SER A 107 -5.04 -10.32 -13.61
C SER A 107 -4.09 -10.72 -14.76
N ASP A 108 -4.35 -11.82 -15.43
CA ASP A 108 -3.54 -12.29 -16.56
C ASP A 108 -3.59 -11.32 -17.76
N ALA A 109 -4.67 -10.54 -17.87
CA ALA A 109 -4.81 -9.54 -18.91
C ALA A 109 -5.23 -8.18 -18.35
N LEU A 110 -4.74 -7.11 -18.98
CA LEU A 110 -5.16 -5.72 -18.69
C LEU A 110 -6.31 -5.26 -19.60
N THR A 111 -6.54 -5.98 -20.69
CA THR A 111 -7.56 -5.65 -21.68
C THR A 111 -8.26 -6.90 -22.19
N ALA A 112 -9.51 -6.74 -22.64
CA ALA A 112 -10.29 -7.72 -23.39
C ALA A 112 -11.09 -6.96 -24.46
N PRO A 113 -11.80 -7.60 -25.38
CA PRO A 113 -12.58 -6.91 -26.40
C PRO A 113 -13.45 -5.80 -25.78
N ARG A 114 -13.21 -4.55 -26.16
CA ARG A 114 -13.89 -3.33 -25.70
C ARG A 114 -13.87 -3.14 -24.16
N THR A 115 -12.88 -3.70 -23.47
CA THR A 115 -12.80 -3.68 -22.00
C THR A 115 -11.38 -3.42 -21.52
N VAL A 116 -11.23 -2.59 -20.49
CA VAL A 116 -9.98 -2.30 -19.79
C VAL A 116 -10.15 -2.59 -18.30
N PHE A 117 -9.15 -3.22 -17.69
CA PHE A 117 -9.08 -3.42 -16.25
C PHE A 117 -8.15 -2.37 -15.64
N ILE A 118 -8.61 -1.69 -14.58
CA ILE A 118 -7.85 -0.67 -13.85
C ILE A 118 -7.95 -0.91 -12.34
N GLY A 119 -6.96 -0.41 -11.59
CA GLY A 119 -6.95 -0.51 -10.13
C GLY A 119 -7.05 -1.96 -9.66
N ASN A 120 -7.90 -2.22 -8.66
CA ASN A 120 -8.04 -3.55 -8.07
C ASN A 120 -8.60 -4.62 -9.02
N ALA A 121 -9.28 -4.23 -10.09
CA ALA A 121 -9.72 -5.17 -11.12
C ALA A 121 -8.54 -5.68 -11.97
N ALA A 122 -7.47 -4.89 -12.09
CA ALA A 122 -6.25 -5.27 -12.77
C ALA A 122 -5.25 -5.94 -11.80
N GLN A 123 -5.05 -5.36 -10.61
CA GLN A 123 -4.09 -5.82 -9.64
C GLN A 123 -4.43 -5.41 -8.21
N SER A 124 -4.22 -6.31 -7.26
CA SER A 124 -4.20 -6.02 -5.82
C SER A 124 -2.81 -6.32 -5.27
N LEU A 125 -2.24 -5.39 -4.52
CA LEU A 125 -0.88 -5.47 -4.01
C LEU A 125 -0.87 -5.41 -2.48
N HIS A 126 0.21 -5.91 -1.86
CA HIS A 126 0.42 -5.77 -0.42
C HIS A 126 0.52 -4.28 -0.05
N PRO A 127 -0.10 -3.83 1.06
CA PRO A 127 -0.14 -2.41 1.45
C PRO A 127 1.21 -1.82 1.90
N VAL A 128 2.24 -2.65 2.12
CA VAL A 128 3.56 -2.25 2.66
C VAL A 128 4.20 -1.06 1.94
N ALA A 129 3.92 -0.84 0.68
CA ALA A 129 4.46 0.27 -0.10
C ALA A 129 3.41 1.34 -0.44
N ALA A 130 2.15 1.18 0.02
CA ALA A 130 1.01 2.04 -0.31
C ALA A 130 0.84 2.31 -1.83
N GLN A 131 1.31 1.39 -2.70
CA GLN A 131 1.39 1.60 -4.15
C GLN A 131 0.12 1.21 -4.91
N GLY A 132 -0.79 0.42 -4.30
CA GLY A 132 -1.98 -0.07 -5.00
C GLY A 132 -2.87 1.08 -5.53
N PHE A 133 -3.15 2.07 -4.69
CA PHE A 133 -3.93 3.24 -5.08
C PHE A 133 -3.22 4.09 -6.15
N ASN A 134 -1.92 4.35 -5.96
CA ASN A 134 -1.12 5.13 -6.92
C ASN A 134 -1.04 4.45 -8.29
N LEU A 135 -0.96 3.12 -8.31
CA LEU A 135 -0.97 2.35 -9.56
C LEU A 135 -2.32 2.48 -10.27
N GLY A 136 -3.43 2.38 -9.52
CA GLY A 136 -4.78 2.58 -10.05
C GLY A 136 -5.02 3.99 -10.59
N LEU A 137 -4.50 5.03 -9.92
CA LEU A 137 -4.55 6.41 -10.45
C LEU A 137 -3.78 6.56 -11.77
N ARG A 138 -2.61 5.95 -11.87
CA ARG A 138 -1.83 5.93 -13.12
C ARG A 138 -2.54 5.15 -14.22
N ASP A 139 -3.24 4.07 -13.88
CA ASP A 139 -4.08 3.34 -14.82
C ASP A 139 -5.18 4.26 -15.38
N ALA A 140 -5.92 4.93 -14.50
CA ALA A 140 -7.00 5.84 -14.90
C ALA A 140 -6.49 7.03 -15.74
N ALA A 141 -5.39 7.67 -15.32
CA ALA A 141 -4.79 8.79 -16.06
C ALA A 141 -4.28 8.37 -17.44
N THR A 142 -3.64 7.19 -17.54
CA THR A 142 -3.16 6.66 -18.82
C THR A 142 -4.33 6.34 -19.75
N LEU A 143 -5.38 5.73 -19.21
CA LEU A 143 -6.59 5.42 -20.00
C LEU A 143 -7.25 6.71 -20.49
N ALA A 144 -7.47 7.69 -19.62
CA ALA A 144 -8.09 8.97 -19.99
C ALA A 144 -7.33 9.69 -21.11
N ALA A 145 -5.99 9.69 -21.05
CA ALA A 145 -5.15 10.31 -22.07
C ALA A 145 -5.26 9.59 -23.44
N LEU A 146 -5.53 8.30 -23.47
CA LEU A 146 -5.64 7.51 -24.69
C LEU A 146 -7.03 7.59 -25.31
N ILE A 147 -8.09 7.60 -24.50
CA ILE A 147 -9.46 7.58 -25.00
C ILE A 147 -10.00 8.99 -25.32
N GLY A 148 -9.44 10.04 -24.71
CA GLY A 148 -9.93 11.41 -24.91
C GLY A 148 -9.92 11.89 -26.36
N PRO A 149 -8.86 11.64 -27.17
CA PRO A 149 -8.75 12.15 -28.52
C PRO A 149 -9.36 11.24 -29.61
N VAL A 150 -9.93 10.07 -29.24
CA VAL A 150 -10.35 9.08 -30.24
C VAL A 150 -11.87 8.95 -30.33
N PRO A 151 -12.44 8.70 -31.53
CA PRO A 151 -13.87 8.56 -31.72
C PRO A 151 -14.44 7.25 -31.16
N ASP A 152 -13.64 6.17 -31.14
CA ASP A 152 -14.01 4.88 -30.55
C ASP A 152 -13.03 4.49 -29.42
N PRO A 153 -13.38 4.74 -28.15
CA PRO A 153 -12.51 4.38 -27.03
C PRO A 153 -12.35 2.87 -26.83
N GLY A 154 -13.19 2.04 -27.45
CA GLY A 154 -13.11 0.59 -27.42
C GLY A 154 -12.31 -0.04 -28.55
N ASP A 155 -11.68 0.78 -29.42
CA ASP A 155 -10.85 0.30 -30.51
C ASP A 155 -9.66 -0.54 -30.02
N ALA A 156 -9.34 -1.62 -30.74
CA ALA A 156 -8.31 -2.56 -30.35
C ALA A 156 -6.92 -1.91 -30.20
N HIS A 157 -6.57 -0.98 -31.08
CA HIS A 157 -5.27 -0.28 -31.04
C HIS A 157 -5.16 0.62 -29.80
N VAL A 158 -6.26 1.25 -29.37
CA VAL A 158 -6.30 2.06 -28.14
C VAL A 158 -6.06 1.16 -26.93
N LEU A 159 -6.72 0.01 -26.88
CA LEU A 159 -6.60 -0.96 -25.79
C LEU A 159 -5.19 -1.57 -25.73
N GLU A 160 -4.58 -1.88 -26.88
CA GLU A 160 -3.20 -2.35 -26.97
C GLU A 160 -2.23 -1.28 -26.51
N ALA A 161 -2.38 -0.03 -26.92
CA ALA A 161 -1.55 1.07 -26.47
C ALA A 161 -1.63 1.28 -24.94
N TYR A 162 -2.82 1.11 -24.35
CA TYR A 162 -2.99 1.12 -22.89
C TYR A 162 -2.21 -0.02 -22.24
N ARG A 163 -2.42 -1.24 -22.69
CA ARG A 163 -1.73 -2.44 -22.16
C ARG A 163 -0.21 -2.25 -22.17
N ASP A 164 0.36 -1.84 -23.29
CA ASP A 164 1.80 -1.72 -23.47
C ASP A 164 2.40 -0.65 -22.56
N LYS A 165 1.71 0.48 -22.37
CA LYS A 165 2.14 1.53 -21.44
C LYS A 165 2.07 1.08 -19.98
N ARG A 166 1.09 0.24 -19.60
CA ARG A 166 0.86 -0.13 -18.20
C ARG A 166 1.58 -1.39 -17.77
N LEU A 167 1.88 -2.31 -18.69
CA LEU A 167 2.45 -3.62 -18.36
C LEU A 167 3.79 -3.52 -17.63
N SER A 168 4.69 -2.66 -18.11
CA SER A 168 6.02 -2.46 -17.51
C SER A 168 5.93 -1.85 -16.09
N ASP A 169 5.13 -0.79 -15.93
CA ASP A 169 4.95 -0.11 -14.64
C ASP A 169 4.32 -1.05 -13.60
N ARG A 170 3.27 -1.78 -14.00
CA ARG A 170 2.60 -2.78 -13.19
C ARG A 170 3.56 -3.86 -12.70
N LYS A 171 4.40 -4.40 -13.58
CA LYS A 171 5.38 -5.42 -13.24
C LYS A 171 6.43 -4.88 -12.26
N GLN A 172 6.99 -3.71 -12.52
CA GLN A 172 8.00 -3.08 -11.66
C GLN A 172 7.48 -2.81 -10.25
N VAL A 173 6.26 -2.25 -10.13
CA VAL A 173 5.64 -1.97 -8.83
C VAL A 173 5.33 -3.26 -8.07
N SER A 174 4.81 -4.28 -8.74
CA SER A 174 4.54 -5.57 -8.11
C SER A 174 5.82 -6.24 -7.59
N GLU A 175 6.88 -6.30 -8.40
CA GLU A 175 8.16 -6.87 -7.99
C GLU A 175 8.81 -6.09 -6.84
N PHE A 176 8.74 -4.76 -6.88
CA PHE A 176 9.23 -3.91 -5.81
C PHE A 176 8.50 -4.18 -4.48
N THR A 177 7.17 -4.23 -4.53
CA THR A 177 6.33 -4.54 -3.36
C THR A 177 6.66 -5.93 -2.80
N ASP A 178 6.78 -6.95 -3.64
CA ASP A 178 7.14 -8.31 -3.23
C ASP A 178 8.53 -8.36 -2.56
N ARG A 179 9.50 -7.61 -3.08
CA ARG A 179 10.84 -7.50 -2.48
C ARG A 179 10.78 -6.85 -1.10
N LEU A 180 9.99 -5.79 -0.94
CA LEU A 180 9.80 -5.15 0.36
C LEU A 180 9.14 -6.10 1.37
N VAL A 181 8.07 -6.79 0.98
CA VAL A 181 7.45 -7.78 1.87
C VAL A 181 8.47 -8.83 2.31
N ARG A 182 9.23 -9.41 1.39
CA ARG A 182 10.27 -10.40 1.72
C ARG A 182 11.35 -9.83 2.62
N LEU A 183 11.77 -8.58 2.41
CA LEU A 183 12.80 -7.93 3.22
C LEU A 183 12.33 -7.68 4.65
N PHE A 184 11.07 -7.24 4.83
CA PHE A 184 10.56 -6.82 6.14
C PHE A 184 9.81 -7.92 6.90
N SER A 185 9.25 -8.93 6.22
CA SER A 185 8.50 -10.02 6.84
C SER A 185 9.33 -11.29 7.14
N ASN A 186 10.63 -11.30 6.82
CA ASN A 186 11.50 -12.44 7.12
C ASN A 186 12.25 -12.25 8.45
N ALA A 187 12.13 -13.26 9.34
CA ALA A 187 12.87 -13.33 10.59
C ALA A 187 14.31 -13.85 10.44
N VAL A 188 14.95 -13.68 9.27
CA VAL A 188 16.30 -14.19 9.02
C VAL A 188 17.30 -13.47 9.95
N PRO A 189 18.06 -14.20 10.80
CA PRO A 189 19.10 -13.63 11.64
C PRO A 189 20.15 -12.92 10.76
N GLY A 190 20.55 -11.69 11.15
CA GLY A 190 21.52 -10.87 10.38
C GLY A 190 20.86 -9.80 9.49
N LEU A 191 19.66 -10.00 8.95
CA LEU A 191 18.95 -8.99 8.17
C LEU A 191 18.46 -7.80 9.02
N ARG A 192 18.37 -7.94 10.35
CA ARG A 192 18.02 -6.82 11.25
C ARG A 192 19.03 -5.68 11.16
N GLY A 193 20.33 -5.97 11.15
CA GLY A 193 21.38 -4.97 11.02
C GLY A 193 21.36 -4.27 9.65
N LEU A 194 21.15 -5.05 8.58
CA LEU A 194 21.03 -4.51 7.22
C LEU A 194 19.78 -3.64 7.03
N ARG A 195 18.66 -3.98 7.68
CA ARG A 195 17.45 -3.13 7.68
C ARG A 195 17.70 -1.79 8.35
N HIS A 196 18.32 -1.79 9.56
CA HIS A 196 18.68 -0.55 10.26
C HIS A 196 19.64 0.30 9.43
N LEU A 197 20.65 -0.31 8.84
CA LEU A 197 21.59 0.39 7.97
C LEU A 197 20.89 0.97 6.72
N GLY A 198 20.00 0.20 6.10
CA GLY A 198 19.21 0.65 4.95
C GLY A 198 18.28 1.82 5.28
N LEU A 199 17.61 1.78 6.44
CA LEU A 199 16.76 2.88 6.92
C LEU A 199 17.60 4.11 7.28
N MET A 200 18.75 3.94 7.94
CA MET A 200 19.71 5.04 8.21
C MET A 200 20.21 5.69 6.93
N LEU A 201 20.53 4.91 5.89
CA LEU A 201 20.93 5.45 4.59
C LEU A 201 19.81 6.23 3.88
N LEU A 202 18.55 5.97 4.21
CA LEU A 202 17.39 6.71 3.71
C LEU A 202 17.13 8.02 4.50
N GLU A 203 17.62 8.13 5.73
CA GLU A 203 17.56 9.37 6.52
C GLU A 203 18.54 10.44 6.01
N PHE A 204 19.67 10.01 5.44
CA PHE A 204 20.58 10.94 4.78
C PHE A 204 20.07 11.30 3.38
N ASP A 205 20.30 12.56 2.97
CA ASP A 205 19.89 13.06 1.64
C ASP A 205 20.74 12.40 0.54
N SER A 206 20.42 11.14 0.26
CA SER A 206 21.18 10.28 -0.64
C SER A 206 20.48 10.15 -1.99
N PRO A 207 21.24 9.92 -3.09
CA PRO A 207 20.64 9.58 -4.41
C PRO A 207 19.70 8.39 -4.36
N VAL A 208 19.91 7.49 -3.39
CA VAL A 208 19.06 6.32 -3.14
C VAL A 208 17.68 6.76 -2.64
N ARG A 209 17.62 7.68 -1.67
CA ARG A 209 16.36 8.27 -1.17
C ARG A 209 15.59 8.96 -2.29
N GLN A 210 16.25 9.82 -3.07
CA GLN A 210 15.63 10.51 -4.20
C GLN A 210 15.11 9.53 -5.25
N ASN A 211 15.85 8.44 -5.51
CA ASN A 211 15.44 7.39 -6.43
C ASN A 211 14.19 6.64 -5.95
N ILE A 212 14.15 6.25 -4.67
CA ILE A 212 13.01 5.57 -4.04
C ILE A 212 11.80 6.53 -3.97
N LEU A 213 12.01 7.78 -3.57
CA LEU A 213 10.94 8.78 -3.53
C LEU A 213 10.37 9.03 -4.93
N SER A 214 11.22 9.18 -5.94
CA SER A 214 10.76 9.40 -7.32
C SER A 214 10.00 8.19 -7.89
N GLN A 215 10.36 6.96 -7.52
CA GLN A 215 9.59 5.77 -7.86
C GLN A 215 8.24 5.72 -7.12
N ASN A 216 8.24 6.02 -5.81
CA ASN A 216 7.03 6.00 -4.99
C ASN A 216 6.05 7.11 -5.37
N LEU A 217 6.54 8.27 -5.76
CA LEU A 217 5.73 9.39 -6.24
C LEU A 217 5.31 9.26 -7.72
N GLY A 218 5.68 8.15 -8.39
CA GLY A 218 5.35 7.95 -9.80
C GLY A 218 6.11 8.88 -10.76
N MET A 219 7.16 9.56 -10.29
CA MET A 219 7.94 10.53 -11.09
C MET A 219 8.88 9.86 -12.10
N LYS A 220 9.10 8.55 -11.99
CA LYS A 220 9.89 7.70 -12.89
C LYS A 220 9.03 6.76 -13.75
N GLY A 221 7.85 7.16 -14.13
CA GLY A 221 7.05 6.51 -15.17
C GLY A 221 6.83 7.50 -16.30
N SER A 222 6.32 7.04 -17.43
CA SER A 222 5.81 7.94 -18.46
C SER A 222 4.88 8.95 -17.79
N ARG A 223 5.31 10.23 -17.75
CA ARG A 223 4.51 11.31 -17.18
C ARG A 223 3.13 11.25 -17.83
N PRO A 224 2.03 11.25 -17.07
CA PRO A 224 0.73 11.43 -17.69
C PRO A 224 0.75 12.74 -18.45
N LEU A 225 0.23 12.73 -19.67
CA LEU A 225 0.18 13.88 -20.58
C LEU A 225 -0.72 15.04 -20.08
N LEU A 226 -0.99 15.12 -18.80
CA LEU A 226 -1.82 16.16 -18.17
C LEU A 226 -1.09 17.49 -17.91
N GLN A 227 0.10 17.71 -18.49
CA GLN A 227 0.88 18.94 -18.26
C GLN A 227 0.76 19.99 -19.38
N ASN A 228 -0.23 19.93 -20.25
CA ASN A 228 -0.51 20.99 -21.23
C ASN A 228 -2.01 21.28 -21.28
N SER A 229 -2.48 22.04 -20.35
CA SER A 229 -3.69 22.88 -20.49
C SER A 229 -3.56 24.11 -19.58
#